data_91219142a0c7f5f1c6678ff7e6aa36ce
#
_entry.id   91219142a0c7f5f1c6678ff7e6aa36ce
#
_cell.length_a   1.000
_cell.length_b   1.000
_cell.length_c   1.000
_cell.angle_alpha   90.00
_cell.angle_beta   90.00
_cell.angle_gamma   90.00
#
_symmetry.space_group_name_H-M   'P 1'
#
loop_
_entity.id
_entity.type
_entity.pdbx_description
1 polymer ?
#
loop_
_entity_poly.entity_id
_entity_poly.type
_entity_poly.pdbx_seq_one_letter_code
_entity_poly.pdbx_strand_id
1 'polypeptide(L)'
;MTKDTFEELFATDEKKATDGVEIPMGYNAKEEEIIFWIAEINNKKHAAAQRQYAKLLEASRRNEKRYDAALAKVVAKGILVKWKGIIDKDGNEIESTFENRCKYLVKYPKLFQAVMEQSMNQDNFRPEGAVEAEKETEKN
;
A
#
# COMPACT_ATOMS: atom_id res chain seq x y z
N MET A 1 21.72 24.04 10.48
CA MET A 1 21.07 22.82 10.00
C MET A 1 21.24 21.70 11.02
N THR A 2 20.17 21.22 11.54
CA THR A 2 20.21 20.05 12.41
C THR A 2 20.29 18.81 11.53
N LYS A 3 21.35 18.06 11.71
CA LYS A 3 21.45 16.75 11.09
C LYS A 3 20.44 15.83 11.76
N ASP A 4 19.73 15.05 10.98
CA ASP A 4 18.85 14.03 11.53
C ASP A 4 19.67 13.07 12.37
N THR A 5 19.19 12.77 13.56
CA THR A 5 19.80 11.73 14.38
C THR A 5 19.55 10.39 13.73
N PHE A 6 20.27 9.35 14.14
CA PHE A 6 20.02 8.00 13.66
C PHE A 6 18.56 7.58 13.86
N GLU A 7 17.99 7.93 15.01
CA GLU A 7 16.57 7.64 15.28
C GLU A 7 15.65 8.37 14.31
N GLU A 8 15.91 9.63 13.98
CA GLU A 8 15.10 10.40 13.04
C GLU A 8 15.14 9.83 11.63
N LEU A 9 16.31 9.35 11.19
CA LEU A 9 16.45 8.74 9.87
C LEU A 9 15.62 7.48 9.72
N PHE A 10 15.45 6.73 10.80
CA PHE A 10 14.73 5.46 10.78
C PHE A 10 13.42 5.49 11.56
N ALA A 11 12.99 6.69 12.00
CA ALA A 11 11.73 6.84 12.70
C ALA A 11 10.56 6.55 11.75
N THR A 12 9.56 5.85 12.27
CA THR A 12 8.33 5.53 11.56
C THR A 12 7.16 6.17 12.29
N ASP A 13 6.30 6.83 11.53
CA ASP A 13 5.00 7.27 12.05
C ASP A 13 4.07 6.05 12.04
N GLU A 14 3.79 5.53 13.23
CA GLU A 14 2.99 4.30 13.38
C GLU A 14 1.60 4.41 12.79
N LYS A 15 0.98 5.58 12.85
CA LYS A 15 -0.34 5.79 12.27
C LYS A 15 -0.28 5.72 10.74
N LYS A 16 0.70 6.40 10.13
CA LYS A 16 0.93 6.34 8.68
C LYS A 16 1.22 4.90 8.23
N ALA A 17 2.07 4.21 8.98
CA ALA A 17 2.47 2.84 8.66
C ALA A 17 1.30 1.86 8.71
N THR A 18 0.37 2.06 9.63
CA THR A 18 -0.74 1.12 9.87
C THR A 18 -2.01 1.49 9.09
N ASP A 19 -2.37 2.76 9.09
CA ASP A 19 -3.60 3.24 8.43
C ASP A 19 -3.40 3.52 6.94
N GLY A 20 -2.16 3.63 6.51
CA GLY A 20 -1.80 3.94 5.14
C GLY A 20 -1.71 5.44 4.87
N VAL A 21 -0.93 5.78 3.87
CA VAL A 21 -0.79 7.15 3.37
C VAL A 21 -1.44 7.26 2.00
N GLU A 22 -1.91 8.46 1.68
CA GLU A 22 -2.50 8.74 0.37
C GLU A 22 -1.41 8.78 -0.69
N ILE A 23 -1.50 7.89 -1.67
CA ILE A 23 -0.58 7.85 -2.79
C ILE A 23 -1.37 8.17 -4.06
N PRO A 24 -1.11 9.32 -4.71
CA PRO A 24 -1.76 9.63 -5.98
C PRO A 24 -1.23 8.70 -7.08
N MET A 25 -2.17 8.12 -7.83
CA MET A 25 -1.85 7.11 -8.87
C MET A 25 -2.16 7.62 -10.29
N GLY A 26 -2.58 8.88 -10.43
CA GLY A 26 -2.96 9.44 -11.71
C GLY A 26 -4.43 9.83 -11.75
N TYR A 27 -5.00 9.84 -12.95
CA TYR A 27 -6.38 10.28 -13.19
C TYR A 27 -7.14 9.21 -13.97
N ASN A 28 -8.42 9.06 -13.67
CA ASN A 28 -9.29 8.16 -14.43
C ASN A 28 -9.83 8.87 -15.68
N ALA A 29 -10.66 8.17 -16.46
CA ALA A 29 -11.22 8.71 -17.69
C ALA A 29 -12.17 9.91 -17.49
N LYS A 30 -12.65 10.12 -16.27
CA LYS A 30 -13.48 11.28 -15.90
C LYS A 30 -12.64 12.44 -15.36
N GLU A 31 -11.31 12.34 -15.46
CA GLU A 31 -10.38 13.35 -14.94
C GLU A 31 -10.41 13.50 -13.42
N GLU A 32 -10.90 12.49 -12.72
CA GLU A 32 -10.86 12.43 -11.27
C GLU A 32 -9.57 11.76 -10.81
N GLU A 33 -8.98 12.26 -9.73
CA GLU A 33 -7.73 11.70 -9.20
C GLU A 33 -7.94 10.31 -8.61
N ILE A 34 -7.05 9.40 -8.98
CA ILE A 34 -6.99 8.06 -8.39
C ILE A 34 -6.06 8.14 -7.19
N ILE A 35 -6.54 7.77 -6.03
CA ILE A 35 -5.75 7.75 -4.80
C ILE A 35 -5.84 6.37 -4.15
N PHE A 36 -4.66 5.85 -3.75
CA PHE A 36 -4.57 4.63 -2.98
C PHE A 36 -4.08 4.97 -1.58
N TRP A 37 -4.66 4.33 -0.57
CA TRP A 37 -4.15 4.37 0.80
C TRP A 37 -3.31 3.12 1.01
N ILE A 38 -2.00 3.32 1.10
CA ILE A 38 -1.02 2.22 1.18
C ILE A 38 -0.31 2.29 2.52
N ALA A 39 -0.39 1.19 3.28
CA ALA A 39 0.29 1.03 4.55
C ALA A 39 1.68 0.45 4.35
N GLU A 40 2.53 0.59 5.35
CA GLU A 40 3.90 0.08 5.28
C GLU A 40 3.94 -1.44 5.34
N ILE A 41 4.83 -2.04 4.58
CA ILE A 41 5.11 -3.47 4.67
C ILE A 41 5.50 -3.83 6.11
N ASN A 42 5.05 -4.97 6.58
CA ASN A 42 5.33 -5.47 7.94
C ASN A 42 4.72 -4.64 9.07
N ASN A 43 3.77 -3.74 8.79
CA ASN A 43 3.01 -3.09 9.84
C ASN A 43 2.18 -4.13 10.61
N LYS A 44 1.59 -3.74 11.73
CA LYS A 44 0.85 -4.65 12.61
C LYS A 44 -0.30 -5.37 11.91
N LYS A 45 -1.03 -4.68 11.05
CA LYS A 45 -2.15 -5.27 10.30
C LYS A 45 -1.65 -6.24 9.23
N HIS A 46 -0.56 -5.91 8.56
CA HIS A 46 0.06 -6.79 7.57
C HIS A 46 0.58 -8.06 8.24
N ALA A 47 1.28 -7.93 9.36
CA ALA A 47 1.76 -9.08 10.13
C ALA A 47 0.61 -9.98 10.60
N ALA A 48 -0.48 -9.36 11.07
CA ALA A 48 -1.68 -10.11 11.47
C ALA A 48 -2.33 -10.84 10.29
N ALA A 49 -2.38 -10.19 9.12
CA ALA A 49 -2.91 -10.80 7.90
C ALA A 49 -2.05 -11.98 7.44
N GLN A 50 -0.73 -11.84 7.52
CA GLN A 50 0.19 -12.94 7.20
C GLN A 50 -0.07 -14.16 8.08
N ARG A 51 -0.28 -13.94 9.38
CA ARG A 51 -0.62 -15.03 10.31
C ARG A 51 -1.99 -15.62 10.00
N GLN A 52 -2.98 -14.77 9.72
CA GLN A 52 -4.35 -15.22 9.42
C GLN A 52 -4.39 -16.14 8.19
N TYR A 53 -3.64 -15.82 7.16
CA TYR A 53 -3.66 -16.57 5.89
C TYR A 53 -2.47 -17.53 5.72
N ALA A 54 -1.66 -17.72 6.76
CA ALA A 54 -0.46 -18.57 6.70
C ALA A 54 -0.75 -19.99 6.22
N LYS A 55 -1.81 -20.61 6.74
CA LYS A 55 -2.19 -21.97 6.35
C LYS A 55 -2.66 -22.04 4.90
N LEU A 56 -3.42 -21.04 4.47
CA LEU A 56 -3.89 -20.96 3.08
C LEU A 56 -2.73 -20.78 2.12
N LEU A 57 -1.77 -19.92 2.45
CA LEU A 57 -0.55 -19.73 1.65
C LEU A 57 0.23 -21.04 1.53
N GLU A 58 0.43 -21.73 2.64
CA GLU A 58 1.14 -23.01 2.66
C GLU A 58 0.43 -24.06 1.81
N ALA A 59 -0.89 -24.20 1.96
CA ALA A 59 -1.69 -25.15 1.19
C ALA A 59 -1.72 -24.81 -0.31
N SER A 60 -1.45 -23.57 -0.67
CA SER A 60 -1.54 -23.07 -2.05
C SER A 60 -0.20 -23.03 -2.79
N ARG A 61 0.90 -23.38 -2.14
CA ARG A 61 2.27 -23.22 -2.69
C ARG A 61 2.48 -23.82 -4.08
N ARG A 62 1.79 -24.91 -4.40
CA ARG A 62 1.95 -25.61 -5.68
C ARG A 62 0.94 -25.19 -6.73
N ASN A 63 0.04 -24.27 -6.40
CA ASN A 63 -0.96 -23.76 -7.33
C ASN A 63 -0.82 -22.24 -7.40
N GLU A 64 -0.24 -21.75 -8.48
CA GLU A 64 0.08 -20.35 -8.68
C GLU A 64 -1.15 -19.44 -8.50
N LYS A 65 -2.27 -19.80 -9.11
CA LYS A 65 -3.50 -18.99 -9.01
C LYS A 65 -4.03 -18.90 -7.58
N ARG A 66 -4.01 -20.01 -6.85
CA ARG A 66 -4.46 -20.03 -5.45
C ARG A 66 -3.49 -19.26 -4.56
N TYR A 67 -2.20 -19.37 -4.83
CA TYR A 67 -1.18 -18.67 -4.08
C TYR A 67 -1.32 -17.16 -4.28
N ASP A 68 -1.47 -16.71 -5.53
CA ASP A 68 -1.67 -15.29 -5.84
C ASP A 68 -2.93 -14.75 -5.20
N ALA A 69 -4.02 -15.52 -5.20
CA ALA A 69 -5.25 -15.13 -4.54
C ALA A 69 -5.06 -14.99 -3.01
N ALA A 70 -4.30 -15.89 -2.40
CA ALA A 70 -3.99 -15.83 -0.97
C ALA A 70 -3.10 -14.61 -0.65
N LEU A 71 -2.08 -14.35 -1.46
CA LEU A 71 -1.22 -13.15 -1.31
C LEU A 71 -2.05 -11.87 -1.44
N ALA A 72 -2.97 -11.83 -2.39
CA ALA A 72 -3.83 -10.66 -2.58
C ALA A 72 -4.68 -10.37 -1.33
N LYS A 73 -5.14 -11.41 -0.64
CA LYS A 73 -5.87 -11.25 0.62
C LYS A 73 -5.01 -10.61 1.70
N VAL A 74 -3.76 -11.04 1.80
CA VAL A 74 -2.80 -10.48 2.77
C VAL A 74 -2.55 -8.99 2.46
N VAL A 75 -2.29 -8.68 1.20
CA VAL A 75 -2.00 -7.30 0.76
C VAL A 75 -3.23 -6.40 0.90
N ALA A 76 -4.41 -6.87 0.50
CA ALA A 76 -5.64 -6.10 0.61
C ALA A 76 -6.03 -5.83 2.06
N LYS A 77 -5.66 -6.71 2.97
CA LYS A 77 -5.98 -6.54 4.39
C LYS A 77 -4.98 -5.67 5.12
N GLY A 78 -3.70 -5.77 4.78
CA GLY A 78 -2.65 -5.14 5.55
C GLY A 78 -1.89 -4.01 4.86
N ILE A 79 -1.99 -3.86 3.55
CA ILE A 79 -1.20 -2.90 2.77
C ILE A 79 -2.08 -1.98 1.93
N LEU A 80 -2.81 -2.50 0.96
CA LEU A 80 -3.74 -1.69 0.18
C LEU A 80 -5.08 -1.61 0.92
N VAL A 81 -5.18 -0.63 1.80
CA VAL A 81 -6.32 -0.57 2.75
C VAL A 81 -7.55 0.14 2.20
N LYS A 82 -7.36 0.98 1.17
CA LYS A 82 -8.46 1.73 0.58
C LYS A 82 -8.04 2.31 -0.76
N TRP A 83 -9.00 2.62 -1.62
CA TRP A 83 -8.78 3.43 -2.82
C TRP A 83 -9.98 4.32 -3.10
N LYS A 84 -9.77 5.31 -3.99
CA LYS A 84 -10.85 6.05 -4.63
C LYS A 84 -10.45 6.39 -6.06
N GLY A 85 -11.43 6.69 -6.89
CA GLY A 85 -11.20 7.10 -8.27
C GLY A 85 -11.07 5.95 -9.26
N ILE A 86 -11.22 4.71 -8.82
CA ILE A 86 -11.22 3.56 -9.71
C ILE A 86 -12.62 3.44 -10.33
N ILE A 87 -12.68 3.44 -11.66
CA ILE A 87 -13.94 3.29 -12.40
C ILE A 87 -13.81 2.15 -13.41
N ASP A 88 -14.94 1.54 -13.73
CA ASP A 88 -15.00 0.51 -14.78
C ASP A 88 -15.11 1.17 -16.16
N LYS A 89 -15.19 0.34 -17.21
CA LYS A 89 -15.29 0.82 -18.60
C LYS A 89 -16.59 1.61 -18.88
N ASP A 90 -17.60 1.42 -18.05
CA ASP A 90 -18.89 2.13 -18.17
C ASP A 90 -18.90 3.41 -17.32
N GLY A 91 -17.80 3.73 -16.65
CA GLY A 91 -17.67 4.91 -15.83
C GLY A 91 -18.23 4.78 -14.42
N ASN A 92 -18.61 3.57 -14.01
CA ASN A 92 -19.10 3.32 -12.65
C ASN A 92 -17.94 3.14 -11.68
N GLU A 93 -18.06 3.76 -10.51
CA GLU A 93 -17.05 3.65 -9.47
C GLU A 93 -16.97 2.22 -8.93
N ILE A 94 -15.74 1.73 -8.80
CA ILE A 94 -15.47 0.43 -8.16
C ILE A 94 -15.19 0.70 -6.69
N GLU A 95 -16.12 0.28 -5.84
CA GLU A 95 -16.00 0.50 -4.40
C GLU A 95 -14.74 -0.17 -3.83
N SER A 96 -14.18 0.45 -2.81
CA SER A 96 -12.97 -0.01 -2.13
C SER A 96 -13.26 -1.13 -1.11
N THR A 97 -14.00 -2.14 -1.53
CA THR A 97 -14.26 -3.30 -0.66
C THR A 97 -13.04 -4.21 -0.64
N PHE A 98 -12.92 -5.01 0.40
CA PHE A 98 -11.87 -6.03 0.49
C PHE A 98 -11.89 -6.95 -0.73
N GLU A 99 -13.08 -7.40 -1.13
CA GLU A 99 -13.25 -8.29 -2.28
C GLU A 99 -12.76 -7.65 -3.58
N ASN A 100 -13.12 -6.41 -3.82
CA ASN A 100 -12.70 -5.69 -5.02
C ASN A 100 -11.18 -5.45 -5.03
N ARG A 101 -10.59 -5.10 -3.90
CA ARG A 101 -9.14 -4.94 -3.80
C ARG A 101 -8.42 -6.25 -4.09
N CYS A 102 -8.89 -7.36 -3.52
CA CYS A 102 -8.32 -8.68 -3.81
C CYS A 102 -8.40 -9.01 -5.30
N LYS A 103 -9.57 -8.82 -5.89
CA LYS A 103 -9.81 -9.11 -7.32
C LYS A 103 -8.86 -8.34 -8.22
N TYR A 104 -8.70 -7.04 -7.96
CA TYR A 104 -7.86 -6.17 -8.78
C TYR A 104 -6.38 -6.47 -8.61
N LEU A 105 -5.94 -6.79 -7.40
CA LEU A 105 -4.54 -7.17 -7.13
C LEU A 105 -4.16 -8.45 -7.87
N VAL A 106 -5.07 -9.41 -7.99
CA VAL A 106 -4.84 -10.65 -8.76
C VAL A 106 -4.86 -10.36 -10.25
N LYS A 107 -5.86 -9.60 -10.70
CA LYS A 107 -6.08 -9.34 -12.13
C LYS A 107 -4.96 -8.51 -12.76
N TYR A 108 -4.37 -7.61 -12.00
CA TYR A 108 -3.37 -6.67 -12.49
C TYR A 108 -2.04 -6.81 -11.73
N PRO A 109 -1.12 -7.68 -12.21
CA PRO A 109 0.19 -7.87 -11.55
C PRO A 109 0.99 -6.59 -11.38
N LYS A 110 0.87 -5.65 -12.33
CA LYS A 110 1.57 -4.35 -12.24
C LYS A 110 1.00 -3.49 -11.11
N LEU A 111 -0.29 -3.61 -10.83
CA LEU A 111 -0.91 -2.95 -9.69
C LEU A 111 -0.34 -3.51 -8.39
N PHE A 112 -0.28 -4.82 -8.27
CA PHE A 112 0.30 -5.49 -7.10
C PHE A 112 1.73 -5.00 -6.86
N GLN A 113 2.54 -4.97 -7.92
CA GLN A 113 3.93 -4.51 -7.86
C GLN A 113 4.01 -3.04 -7.40
N ALA A 114 3.20 -2.16 -7.97
CA ALA A 114 3.21 -0.74 -7.62
C ALA A 114 2.82 -0.53 -6.15
N VAL A 115 1.83 -1.25 -5.67
CA VAL A 115 1.40 -1.20 -4.26
C VAL A 115 2.53 -1.66 -3.34
N MET A 116 3.19 -2.77 -3.67
CA MET A 116 4.29 -3.27 -2.86
C MET A 116 5.48 -2.33 -2.85
N GLU A 117 5.82 -1.72 -3.98
CA GLU A 117 6.90 -0.73 -4.05
C GLU A 117 6.64 0.46 -3.12
N GLN A 118 5.41 0.99 -3.12
CA GLN A 118 5.06 2.08 -2.23
C GLN A 118 5.07 1.67 -0.77
N SER A 119 4.68 0.43 -0.46
CA SER A 119 4.70 -0.08 0.91
C SER A 119 6.12 -0.23 1.47
N MET A 120 7.10 -0.38 0.59
CA MET A 120 8.51 -0.53 0.95
C MET A 120 9.28 0.80 0.95
N ASN A 121 8.66 1.87 0.51
CA ASN A 121 9.30 3.18 0.49
C ASN A 121 9.18 3.83 1.88
N GLN A 122 10.26 3.79 2.64
CA GLN A 122 10.33 4.31 4.00
C GLN A 122 9.93 5.78 4.11
N ASP A 123 10.21 6.58 3.07
CA ASP A 123 9.92 8.00 3.07
C ASP A 123 8.42 8.30 3.20
N ASN A 124 7.57 7.38 2.71
CA ASN A 124 6.12 7.53 2.83
C ASN A 124 5.64 7.52 4.28
N PHE A 125 6.40 6.89 5.18
CA PHE A 125 5.97 6.59 6.54
C PHE A 125 6.79 7.30 7.61
N ARG A 126 7.64 8.23 7.20
CA ARG A 126 8.45 9.01 8.12
C ARG A 126 7.59 10.12 8.76
N PRO A 127 7.92 10.54 9.98
CA PRO A 127 7.27 11.70 10.56
C PRO A 127 7.41 12.91 9.62
N GLU A 128 6.37 13.71 9.49
CA GLU A 128 6.32 14.84 8.55
C GLU A 128 7.51 15.80 8.70
N GLY A 129 7.91 16.10 9.90
CA GLY A 129 9.04 16.99 10.15
C GLY A 129 10.34 16.51 9.54
N ALA A 130 10.60 15.20 9.58
CA ALA A 130 11.81 14.60 8.99
C ALA A 130 11.79 14.69 7.47
N VAL A 131 10.64 14.45 6.83
CA VAL A 131 10.48 14.53 5.37
C VAL A 131 10.64 15.96 4.89
N GLU A 132 10.06 16.92 5.57
CA GLU A 132 10.18 18.34 5.23
C GLU A 132 11.62 18.82 5.34
N ALA A 133 12.32 18.42 6.40
CA ALA A 133 13.73 18.77 6.60
C ALA A 133 14.60 18.28 5.45
N GLU A 134 14.38 17.07 4.97
CA GLU A 134 15.09 16.52 3.80
C GLU A 134 14.80 17.31 2.54
N LYS A 135 13.56 17.64 2.28
CA LYS A 135 13.17 18.41 1.11
C LYS A 135 13.81 19.79 1.09
N GLU A 136 13.86 20.44 2.23
CA GLU A 136 14.55 21.74 2.37
C GLU A 136 16.05 21.62 2.11
N THR A 137 16.67 20.57 2.60
CA THR A 137 18.09 20.31 2.38
C THR A 137 18.40 20.06 0.90
N GLU A 138 17.56 19.32 0.21
CA GLU A 138 17.72 19.05 -1.23
C GLU A 138 17.58 20.29 -2.09
N LYS A 139 16.77 21.27 -1.65
CA LYS A 139 16.56 22.51 -2.40
C LYS A 139 17.71 23.50 -2.28
N ASN A 140 18.55 23.32 -1.31
CA ASN A 140 19.71 24.17 -1.05
C ASN A 140 21.00 23.55 -1.56
#